data_9171d1c6f466fde7f23686c107904429
#
_entry.id   9171d1c6f466fde7f23686c107904429
#
_cell.length_a   1.000
_cell.length_b   1.000
_cell.length_c   1.000
_cell.angle_alpha   90.00
_cell.angle_beta   90.00
_cell.angle_gamma   90.00
#
_symmetry.space_group_name_H-M   'P 1'
#
loop_
_entity.id
_entity.type
_entity.pdbx_description
1 polymer ?
#
loop_
_entity_poly.entity_id
_entity_poly.type
_entity_poly.pdbx_seq_one_letter_code
_entity_poly.pdbx_strand_id
1 'polypeptide(L)'
;MPDGQRKVYVAGLLAACVFAPAFLFLASCQQVELEQKAAAMTGGSPQRGKAAISKYGCSSCHTIPGVRGASALVGPNLEQVASRMYIAGVLPNTPDNMIRWIQHPRDVDPLTAMPNLGVTDEDARDIAGYLYTLK
;
A
#
# COMPACT_ATOMS: atom_id res chain seq x y z
N MET A 1 3.54 48.34 -21.15
CA MET A 1 2.64 47.18 -21.02
C MET A 1 1.31 47.69 -20.47
N PRO A 2 0.19 47.42 -21.10
CA PRO A 2 -1.09 47.93 -20.65
C PRO A 2 -1.52 47.26 -19.33
N ASP A 3 -2.01 48.08 -18.43
CA ASP A 3 -2.37 47.80 -17.04
C ASP A 3 -3.37 46.64 -16.86
N GLY A 4 -4.16 46.30 -17.87
CA GLY A 4 -5.10 45.21 -17.89
C GLY A 4 -4.48 43.80 -17.82
N GLN A 5 -3.29 43.61 -18.35
CA GLN A 5 -2.62 42.29 -18.33
C GLN A 5 -2.05 41.93 -16.94
N ARG A 6 -1.60 42.91 -16.16
CA ARG A 6 -1.10 42.68 -14.80
C ARG A 6 -2.20 42.18 -13.85
N LYS A 7 -3.42 42.68 -13.99
CA LYS A 7 -4.55 42.28 -13.13
C LYS A 7 -4.97 40.81 -13.37
N VAL A 8 -4.88 40.33 -14.61
CA VAL A 8 -5.21 38.95 -14.96
C VAL A 8 -4.20 37.94 -14.39
N TYR A 9 -2.90 38.29 -14.46
CA TYR A 9 -1.84 37.42 -13.90
C TYR A 9 -1.88 37.34 -12.37
N VAL A 10 -2.18 38.45 -11.68
CA VAL A 10 -2.28 38.48 -10.22
C VAL A 10 -3.51 37.71 -9.74
N ALA A 11 -4.66 37.82 -10.42
CA ALA A 11 -5.86 37.08 -10.10
C ALA A 11 -5.70 35.56 -10.33
N GLY A 12 -4.98 35.16 -11.41
CA GLY A 12 -4.67 33.76 -11.69
C GLY A 12 -3.71 33.12 -10.66
N LEU A 13 -2.68 33.87 -10.23
CA LEU A 13 -1.73 33.43 -9.21
C LEU A 13 -2.38 33.29 -7.82
N LEU A 14 -3.27 34.19 -7.44
CA LEU A 14 -3.99 34.12 -6.16
C LEU A 14 -4.99 32.96 -6.13
N ALA A 15 -5.68 32.65 -7.24
CA ALA A 15 -6.57 31.50 -7.35
C ALA A 15 -5.79 30.18 -7.22
N ALA A 16 -4.63 30.04 -7.86
CA ALA A 16 -3.78 28.85 -7.78
C ALA A 16 -3.26 28.61 -6.35
N CYS A 17 -2.93 29.66 -5.60
CA CYS A 17 -2.47 29.54 -4.20
C CYS A 17 -3.55 29.07 -3.21
N VAL A 18 -4.84 29.28 -3.51
CA VAL A 18 -5.93 28.89 -2.62
C VAL A 18 -6.40 27.47 -2.90
N PHE A 19 -6.37 27.00 -4.15
CA PHE A 19 -6.82 25.65 -4.51
C PHE A 19 -5.78 24.56 -4.25
N ALA A 20 -4.48 24.85 -4.34
CA ALA A 20 -3.42 23.87 -4.10
C ALA A 20 -3.43 23.28 -2.65
N PRO A 21 -3.54 24.08 -1.58
CA PRO A 21 -3.57 23.51 -0.22
C PRO A 21 -4.84 22.71 0.07
N ALA A 22 -5.99 23.09 -0.49
CA ALA A 22 -7.24 22.34 -0.32
C ALA A 22 -7.17 20.95 -0.96
N PHE A 23 -6.56 20.81 -2.13
CA PHE A 23 -6.38 19.53 -2.81
C PHE A 23 -5.43 18.60 -2.04
N LEU A 24 -4.34 19.12 -1.49
CA LEU A 24 -3.40 18.35 -0.65
C LEU A 24 -4.07 17.88 0.66
N PHE A 25 -4.94 18.68 1.23
CA PHE A 25 -5.68 18.32 2.45
C PHE A 25 -6.66 17.16 2.21
N LEU A 26 -7.39 17.18 1.09
CA LEU A 26 -8.33 16.12 0.72
C LEU A 26 -7.60 14.79 0.45
N ALA A 27 -6.46 14.82 -0.23
CA ALA A 27 -5.67 13.63 -0.50
C ALA A 27 -5.11 12.99 0.79
N SER A 28 -4.67 13.79 1.76
CA SER A 28 -4.20 13.27 3.04
C SER A 28 -5.32 12.68 3.90
N CYS A 29 -6.50 13.25 3.91
CA CYS A 29 -7.65 12.68 4.62
C CYS A 29 -8.07 11.32 4.04
N GLN A 30 -8.06 11.18 2.73
CA GLN A 30 -8.40 9.92 2.05
C GLN A 30 -7.38 8.81 2.35
N GLN A 31 -6.10 9.14 2.43
CA GLN A 31 -5.06 8.18 2.79
C GLN A 31 -5.23 7.69 4.24
N VAL A 32 -5.51 8.59 5.17
CA VAL A 32 -5.72 8.25 6.59
C VAL A 32 -6.94 7.33 6.76
N GLU A 33 -8.04 7.60 6.07
CA GLU A 33 -9.24 6.76 6.09
C GLU A 33 -8.96 5.35 5.55
N LEU A 34 -8.20 5.25 4.46
CA LEU A 34 -7.81 3.98 3.87
C LEU A 34 -6.94 3.14 4.81
N GLU A 35 -5.98 3.76 5.48
CA GLU A 35 -5.12 3.11 6.47
C GLU A 35 -5.91 2.65 7.70
N GLN A 36 -6.82 3.46 8.21
CA GLN A 36 -7.70 3.09 9.33
C GLN A 36 -8.59 1.90 8.98
N LYS A 37 -9.16 1.88 7.77
CA LYS A 37 -9.96 0.76 7.30
C LYS A 37 -9.13 -0.52 7.19
N ALA A 38 -7.94 -0.45 6.61
CA ALA A 38 -7.02 -1.58 6.50
C ALA A 38 -6.60 -2.11 7.88
N ALA A 39 -6.30 -1.22 8.83
CA ALA A 39 -5.98 -1.58 10.21
C ALA A 39 -7.16 -2.27 10.92
N ALA A 40 -8.37 -1.76 10.74
CA ALA A 40 -9.58 -2.38 11.32
C ALA A 40 -9.86 -3.77 10.76
N MET A 41 -9.53 -4.01 9.48
CA MET A 41 -9.72 -5.31 8.83
C MET A 41 -8.71 -6.37 9.29
N THR A 42 -7.46 -5.99 9.52
CA THR A 42 -6.35 -6.93 9.77
C THR A 42 -5.94 -7.00 11.24
N GLY A 43 -6.35 -6.04 12.05
CA GLY A 43 -5.87 -5.85 13.41
C GLY A 43 -4.40 -5.39 13.49
N GLY A 44 -3.80 -4.97 12.35
CA GLY A 44 -2.42 -4.51 12.24
C GLY A 44 -2.30 -3.03 11.89
N SER A 45 -1.06 -2.51 11.90
CA SER A 45 -0.73 -1.14 11.53
C SER A 45 -0.09 -1.09 10.14
N PRO A 46 -0.71 -0.44 9.14
CA PRO A 46 -0.12 -0.27 7.80
C PRO A 46 1.27 0.37 7.83
N GLN A 47 1.51 1.32 8.73
CA GLN A 47 2.81 2.01 8.85
C GLN A 47 3.90 1.04 9.34
N ARG A 48 3.63 0.21 10.36
CA ARG A 48 4.55 -0.82 10.81
C ARG A 48 4.73 -1.90 9.74
N GLY A 49 3.64 -2.26 9.02
CA GLY A 49 3.67 -3.22 7.93
C GLY A 49 4.63 -2.84 6.81
N LYS A 50 4.67 -1.55 6.44
CA LYS A 50 5.65 -1.05 5.48
C LYS A 50 7.11 -1.26 5.96
N ALA A 51 7.39 -1.09 7.23
CA ALA A 51 8.70 -1.36 7.81
C ALA A 51 8.99 -2.87 7.86
N ALA A 52 8.01 -3.68 8.25
CA ALA A 52 8.12 -5.14 8.30
C ALA A 52 8.37 -5.75 6.92
N ILE A 53 7.77 -5.26 5.85
CA ILE A 53 8.03 -5.65 4.46
C ILE A 53 9.54 -5.56 4.15
N SER A 54 10.20 -4.50 4.58
CA SER A 54 11.64 -4.32 4.39
C SER A 54 12.45 -5.24 5.31
N LYS A 55 12.01 -5.43 6.56
CA LYS A 55 12.63 -6.33 7.55
C LYS A 55 12.69 -7.77 7.06
N TYR A 56 11.61 -8.26 6.47
CA TYR A 56 11.52 -9.64 5.97
C TYR A 56 11.97 -9.82 4.53
N GLY A 57 12.46 -8.77 3.87
CA GLY A 57 13.06 -8.85 2.55
C GLY A 57 12.07 -9.12 1.41
N CYS A 58 10.78 -8.80 1.56
CA CYS A 58 9.75 -8.99 0.53
C CYS A 58 10.09 -8.28 -0.79
N SER A 59 10.82 -7.17 -0.71
CA SER A 59 11.30 -6.38 -1.84
C SER A 59 12.31 -7.13 -2.73
N SER A 60 12.91 -8.23 -2.26
CA SER A 60 13.81 -9.05 -3.08
C SER A 60 13.09 -9.79 -4.20
N CYS A 61 11.79 -10.03 -4.04
CA CYS A 61 10.99 -10.79 -5.00
C CYS A 61 9.85 -9.97 -5.60
N HIS A 62 9.28 -9.00 -4.88
CA HIS A 62 8.09 -8.28 -5.28
C HIS A 62 8.35 -6.82 -5.62
N THR A 63 7.62 -6.31 -6.62
CA THR A 63 7.38 -4.88 -6.77
C THR A 63 6.25 -4.48 -5.82
N ILE A 64 6.54 -3.52 -4.89
CA ILE A 64 5.60 -3.09 -3.86
C ILE A 64 5.53 -1.56 -3.85
N PRO A 65 4.43 -0.94 -4.28
CA PRO A 65 4.26 0.50 -4.28
C PRO A 65 4.56 1.11 -2.92
N GLY A 66 5.25 2.25 -2.91
CA GLY A 66 5.58 3.00 -1.70
C GLY A 66 6.72 2.41 -0.84
N VAL A 67 7.22 1.21 -1.12
CA VAL A 67 8.38 0.61 -0.44
C VAL A 67 9.64 0.85 -1.26
N ARG A 68 10.63 1.53 -0.67
CA ARG A 68 11.87 1.86 -1.36
C ARG A 68 12.65 0.60 -1.75
N GLY A 69 13.07 0.51 -3.00
CA GLY A 69 13.85 -0.62 -3.52
C GLY A 69 13.02 -1.87 -3.84
N ALA A 70 11.71 -1.85 -3.64
CA ALA A 70 10.83 -2.96 -3.96
C ALA A 70 10.38 -2.89 -5.44
N SER A 71 11.27 -3.26 -6.35
CA SER A 71 11.05 -3.27 -7.80
C SER A 71 11.39 -4.61 -8.47
N ALA A 72 11.51 -5.68 -7.68
CA ALA A 72 11.83 -7.00 -8.18
C ALA A 72 10.64 -7.65 -8.90
N LEU A 73 10.93 -8.53 -9.86
CA LEU A 73 9.97 -9.19 -10.74
C LEU A 73 9.96 -10.71 -10.60
N VAL A 74 10.55 -11.24 -9.53
CA VAL A 74 10.57 -12.68 -9.22
C VAL A 74 9.18 -13.16 -8.80
N GLY A 75 8.55 -12.42 -7.89
CA GLY A 75 7.16 -12.60 -7.50
C GLY A 75 6.24 -11.64 -8.25
N PRO A 76 4.91 -11.81 -8.15
CA PRO A 76 3.97 -10.89 -8.76
C PRO A 76 4.09 -9.48 -8.17
N ASN A 77 3.86 -8.46 -9.02
CA ASN A 77 3.69 -7.09 -8.56
C ASN A 77 2.50 -7.02 -7.58
N LEU A 78 2.69 -6.37 -6.44
CA LEU A 78 1.66 -6.23 -5.39
C LEU A 78 0.82 -4.95 -5.52
N GLU A 79 1.00 -4.18 -6.58
CA GLU A 79 0.08 -3.11 -6.93
C GLU A 79 -1.36 -3.65 -7.05
N GLN A 80 -2.31 -2.91 -6.51
CA GLN A 80 -3.72 -3.29 -6.50
C GLN A 80 -4.03 -4.66 -5.85
N VAL A 81 -3.13 -5.19 -5.00
CA VAL A 81 -3.34 -6.49 -4.36
C VAL A 81 -4.62 -6.52 -3.51
N ALA A 82 -5.01 -5.41 -2.90
CA ALA A 82 -6.25 -5.28 -2.13
C ALA A 82 -7.52 -5.46 -2.98
N SER A 83 -7.45 -5.23 -4.28
CA SER A 83 -8.59 -5.31 -5.20
C SER A 83 -8.70 -6.67 -5.91
N ARG A 84 -7.76 -7.57 -5.70
CA ARG A 84 -7.78 -8.91 -6.31
C ARG A 84 -8.81 -9.80 -5.63
N MET A 85 -9.42 -10.70 -6.39
CA MET A 85 -10.35 -11.70 -5.85
C MET A 85 -9.64 -12.82 -5.10
N TYR A 86 -8.40 -13.15 -5.51
CA TYR A 86 -7.62 -14.26 -4.95
C TYR A 86 -6.21 -13.83 -4.57
N ILE A 87 -5.68 -14.46 -3.51
CA ILE A 87 -4.28 -14.43 -3.09
C ILE A 87 -3.59 -15.62 -3.73
N ALA A 88 -2.47 -15.38 -4.42
CA ALA A 88 -1.65 -16.39 -5.11
C ALA A 88 -2.44 -17.33 -6.05
N GLY A 89 -3.64 -16.96 -6.45
CA GLY A 89 -4.52 -17.80 -7.27
C GLY A 89 -5.23 -18.93 -6.53
N VAL A 90 -4.97 -19.13 -5.23
CA VAL A 90 -5.45 -20.31 -4.49
C VAL A 90 -6.38 -19.97 -3.31
N LEU A 91 -6.24 -18.80 -2.67
CA LEU A 91 -7.07 -18.39 -1.55
C LEU A 91 -7.97 -17.20 -1.91
N PRO A 92 -9.24 -17.17 -1.47
CA PRO A 92 -10.02 -15.94 -1.49
C PRO A 92 -9.29 -14.81 -0.77
N ASN A 93 -9.35 -13.59 -1.31
CA ASN A 93 -8.66 -12.44 -0.74
C ASN A 93 -9.42 -11.90 0.47
N THR A 94 -9.15 -12.49 1.62
CA THR A 94 -9.65 -12.06 2.93
C THR A 94 -8.47 -11.73 3.85
N PRO A 95 -8.66 -10.88 4.89
CA PRO A 95 -7.60 -10.54 5.83
C PRO A 95 -6.92 -11.76 6.45
N ASP A 96 -7.69 -12.74 6.93
CA ASP A 96 -7.17 -13.95 7.56
C ASP A 96 -6.35 -14.81 6.57
N ASN A 97 -6.82 -14.93 5.34
CA ASN A 97 -6.11 -15.64 4.29
C ASN A 97 -4.82 -14.91 3.88
N MET A 98 -4.83 -13.57 3.85
CA MET A 98 -3.62 -12.79 3.57
C MET A 98 -2.58 -12.99 4.67
N ILE A 99 -2.97 -12.92 5.94
CA ILE A 99 -2.10 -13.17 7.09
C ILE A 99 -1.53 -14.59 7.03
N ARG A 100 -2.40 -15.59 6.82
CA ARG A 100 -1.98 -17.00 6.67
C ARG A 100 -1.00 -17.19 5.51
N TRP A 101 -1.25 -16.58 4.35
CA TRP A 101 -0.35 -16.64 3.20
C TRP A 101 1.02 -16.02 3.47
N ILE A 102 1.06 -14.89 4.16
CA ILE A 102 2.32 -14.22 4.52
C ILE A 102 3.17 -15.09 5.45
N GLN A 103 2.54 -15.77 6.42
CA GLN A 103 3.24 -16.57 7.43
C GLN A 103 3.63 -17.96 6.90
N HIS A 104 2.72 -18.62 6.19
CA HIS A 104 2.78 -20.04 5.86
C HIS A 104 2.45 -20.31 4.39
N PRO A 105 3.14 -19.68 3.42
CA PRO A 105 2.79 -19.83 2.01
C PRO A 105 2.90 -21.28 1.52
N ARG A 106 3.88 -22.05 2.02
CA ARG A 106 4.08 -23.45 1.63
C ARG A 106 3.09 -24.43 2.27
N ASP A 107 2.46 -24.06 3.38
CA ASP A 107 1.38 -24.85 3.97
C ASP A 107 0.07 -24.66 3.19
N VAL A 108 -0.05 -23.54 2.46
CA VAL A 108 -1.19 -23.24 1.58
C VAL A 108 -0.98 -23.84 0.19
N ASP A 109 0.19 -23.61 -0.38
CA ASP A 109 0.62 -24.14 -1.67
C ASP A 109 2.05 -24.68 -1.56
N PRO A 110 2.24 -26.00 -1.45
CA PRO A 110 3.56 -26.61 -1.34
C PRO A 110 4.48 -26.35 -2.54
N LEU A 111 3.92 -25.98 -3.70
CA LEU A 111 4.67 -25.71 -4.93
C LEU A 111 5.03 -24.24 -5.09
N THR A 112 4.60 -23.37 -4.18
CA THR A 112 4.93 -21.94 -4.28
C THR A 112 6.42 -21.69 -4.20
N ALA A 113 6.91 -20.74 -4.99
CA ALA A 113 8.27 -20.22 -4.87
C ALA A 113 8.45 -19.26 -3.67
N MET A 114 7.36 -18.76 -3.08
CA MET A 114 7.42 -17.89 -1.91
C MET A 114 7.88 -18.68 -0.68
N PRO A 115 9.00 -18.32 -0.03
CA PRO A 115 9.50 -19.05 1.12
C PRO A 115 8.75 -18.70 2.41
N ASN A 116 8.79 -19.62 3.39
CA ASN A 116 8.44 -19.28 4.77
C ASN A 116 9.54 -18.40 5.38
N LEU A 117 9.24 -17.14 5.63
CA LEU A 117 10.19 -16.14 6.13
C LEU A 117 10.21 -16.02 7.67
N GLY A 118 9.41 -16.81 8.37
CA GLY A 118 9.28 -16.74 9.83
C GLY A 118 8.62 -15.44 10.31
N VAL A 119 7.69 -14.91 9.53
CA VAL A 119 6.94 -13.68 9.88
C VAL A 119 6.09 -13.94 11.11
N THR A 120 6.25 -13.10 12.15
CA THR A 120 5.43 -13.20 13.37
C THR A 120 3.96 -12.85 13.08
N ASP A 121 3.05 -13.26 13.97
CA ASP A 121 1.62 -12.95 13.80
C ASP A 121 1.37 -11.43 13.79
N GLU A 122 2.03 -10.68 14.67
CA GLU A 122 1.93 -9.23 14.71
C GLU A 122 2.43 -8.59 13.40
N ASP A 123 3.63 -8.95 12.95
CA ASP A 123 4.19 -8.42 11.70
C ASP A 123 3.36 -8.83 10.47
N ALA A 124 2.77 -10.03 10.46
CA ALA A 124 1.91 -10.49 9.37
C ALA A 124 0.61 -9.68 9.29
N ARG A 125 -0.01 -9.34 10.43
CA ARG A 125 -1.16 -8.44 10.49
C ARG A 125 -0.81 -7.05 10.01
N ASP A 126 0.33 -6.53 10.43
CA ASP A 126 0.85 -5.24 10.02
C ASP A 126 1.13 -5.20 8.50
N ILE A 127 1.82 -6.21 7.96
CA ILE A 127 2.08 -6.36 6.52
C ILE A 127 0.76 -6.45 5.74
N ALA A 128 -0.17 -7.30 6.17
CA ALA A 128 -1.49 -7.38 5.54
C ALA A 128 -2.20 -6.02 5.56
N GLY A 129 -2.13 -5.29 6.67
CA GLY A 129 -2.66 -3.93 6.80
C GLY A 129 -2.09 -3.00 5.73
N TYR A 130 -0.77 -3.01 5.52
CA TYR A 130 -0.16 -2.23 4.45
C TYR A 130 -0.64 -2.68 3.06
N LEU A 131 -0.65 -3.96 2.78
CA LEU A 131 -1.07 -4.50 1.49
C LEU A 131 -2.53 -4.15 1.17
N TYR A 132 -3.42 -4.08 2.15
CA TYR A 132 -4.81 -3.64 1.96
C TYR A 132 -4.96 -2.14 1.70
N THR A 133 -3.91 -1.34 1.82
CA THR A 133 -3.89 0.05 1.32
C THR A 133 -3.58 0.15 -0.17
N LEU A 134 -3.08 -0.92 -0.82
CA LEU A 134 -2.68 -0.94 -2.23
C LEU A 134 -3.87 -1.32 -3.12
N LYS A 135 -4.64 -0.30 -3.53
CA LYS A 135 -5.83 -0.40 -4.39
C LYS A 135 -5.57 0.09 -5.80
#